data_6e7f39073332b43845ef4aeb67a53bd3
#
_entry.id   6e7f39073332b43845ef4aeb67a53bd3
#
_cell.length_a   1.000
_cell.length_b   1.000
_cell.length_c   1.000
_cell.angle_alpha   90.00
_cell.angle_beta   90.00
_cell.angle_gamma   90.00
#
_symmetry.space_group_name_H-M   'P 1'
#
loop_
_entity.id
_entity.type
_entity.pdbx_description
1 polymer ?
#
loop_
_entity_poly.entity_id
_entity_poly.type
_entity_poly.pdbx_seq_one_letter_code
_entity_poly.pdbx_strand_id
1 'polypeptide(L)'
;MTLLSVVEDRPTPRQVYNWRIWMLAAVASCASCMIGYDSAFIGQTVELNSFRDEFHFGDWSEAKQNLVKAKIVSLYQAGAFFGALFAYPIGFFWGRKWGLWITAIVFTLGSGLMLGANSDRGLGIMYAGRVLAGLGVGSGSNLMLIYISELSPPAV
;
A
#
# COMPACT_ATOMS: atom_id res chain seq x y z
N MET A 1 22.41 31.37 -8.66
CA MET A 1 20.98 31.20 -8.34
C MET A 1 20.79 29.76 -7.89
N THR A 2 20.76 29.53 -6.60
CA THR A 2 20.48 28.20 -6.02
C THR A 2 18.97 27.99 -6.09
N LEU A 3 18.55 27.04 -6.95
CA LEU A 3 17.14 26.69 -7.18
C LEU A 3 16.44 26.07 -5.94
N LEU A 4 17.13 25.98 -4.82
CA LEU A 4 16.64 25.43 -3.56
C LEU A 4 16.99 26.37 -2.39
N SER A 5 16.53 27.62 -2.45
CA SER A 5 16.51 28.43 -1.23
C SER A 5 15.22 28.09 -0.47
N VAL A 6 15.35 27.26 0.56
CA VAL A 6 14.26 27.02 1.51
C VAL A 6 14.07 28.31 2.30
N VAL A 7 12.93 28.99 2.11
CA VAL A 7 12.54 30.16 2.89
C VAL A 7 11.95 29.65 4.19
N GLU A 8 12.71 29.72 5.27
CA GLU A 8 12.23 29.34 6.60
C GLU A 8 11.35 30.46 7.16
N ASP A 9 10.09 30.17 7.42
CA ASP A 9 9.18 31.09 8.11
C ASP A 9 9.57 31.33 9.59
N ARG A 10 10.31 30.37 10.18
CA ARG A 10 10.87 30.47 11.52
C ARG A 10 12.26 29.85 11.54
N PRO A 11 13.27 30.51 12.16
CA PRO A 11 14.62 29.97 12.26
C PRO A 11 14.60 28.72 13.12
N THR A 12 14.76 27.58 12.49
CA THR A 12 14.91 26.28 13.18
C THR A 12 16.38 26.05 13.54
N PRO A 13 16.68 25.56 14.76
CA PRO A 13 18.05 25.25 15.15
C PRO A 13 18.66 24.22 14.21
N ARG A 14 19.91 24.44 13.77
CA ARG A 14 20.63 23.50 12.86
C ARG A 14 20.69 22.07 13.35
N GLN A 15 20.54 21.84 14.65
CA GLN A 15 20.49 20.52 15.27
C GLN A 15 19.26 19.68 14.85
N VAL A 16 18.20 20.32 14.34
CA VAL A 16 16.98 19.64 13.84
C VAL A 16 17.24 19.00 12.48
N TYR A 17 18.17 19.54 11.69
CA TYR A 17 18.58 18.97 10.38
C TYR A 17 19.58 17.83 10.59
N ASN A 18 19.13 16.71 11.17
CA ASN A 18 19.98 15.57 11.42
C ASN A 18 19.78 14.51 10.31
N TRP A 19 20.82 13.76 9.97
CA TRP A 19 20.77 12.66 9.01
C TRP A 19 19.65 11.63 9.31
N ARG A 20 19.23 11.53 10.57
CA ARG A 20 18.13 10.65 11.03
C ARG A 20 16.80 11.01 10.37
N ILE A 21 16.51 12.29 10.15
CA ILE A 21 15.30 12.74 9.46
C ILE A 21 15.31 12.30 8.00
N TRP A 22 16.45 12.43 7.33
CA TRP A 22 16.63 11.96 5.96
C TRP A 22 16.49 10.45 5.84
N MET A 23 17.03 9.71 6.80
CA MET A 23 16.87 8.26 6.84
C MET A 23 15.40 7.86 7.05
N LEU A 24 14.67 8.52 7.94
CA LEU A 24 13.26 8.28 8.16
C LEU A 24 12.42 8.61 6.92
N ALA A 25 12.71 9.73 6.25
CA ALA A 25 12.08 10.10 4.98
C ALA A 25 12.36 9.05 3.89
N ALA A 26 13.59 8.55 3.79
CA ALA A 26 13.94 7.49 2.85
C ALA A 26 13.18 6.18 3.12
N VAL A 27 13.10 5.75 4.39
CA VAL A 27 12.32 4.57 4.79
C VAL A 27 10.84 4.75 4.45
N ALA A 28 10.30 5.93 4.69
CA ALA A 28 8.94 6.27 4.35
C ALA A 28 8.68 6.24 2.84
N SER A 29 9.63 6.74 2.05
CA SER A 29 9.56 6.67 0.58
C SER A 29 9.60 5.22 0.08
N CYS A 30 10.33 4.32 0.74
CA CYS A 30 10.32 2.89 0.42
C CYS A 30 8.92 2.27 0.56
N ALA A 31 8.12 2.71 1.54
CA ALA A 31 6.73 2.24 1.67
C ALA A 31 5.89 2.62 0.44
N SER A 32 6.06 3.83 -0.10
CA SER A 32 5.40 4.24 -1.34
C SER A 32 5.85 3.42 -2.56
N CYS A 33 7.14 3.08 -2.63
CA CYS A 33 7.66 2.18 -3.66
C CYS A 33 7.04 0.77 -3.57
N MET A 34 6.84 0.23 -2.37
CA MET A 34 6.19 -1.07 -2.18
C MET A 34 4.75 -1.07 -2.68
N ILE A 35 4.01 0.01 -2.44
CA ILE A 35 2.63 0.18 -2.93
C ILE A 35 2.60 0.18 -4.46
N GLY A 36 3.50 0.95 -5.07
CA GLY A 36 3.63 1.00 -6.54
C GLY A 36 4.01 -0.36 -7.14
N TYR A 37 4.93 -1.07 -6.51
CA TYR A 37 5.34 -2.41 -6.92
C TYR A 37 4.18 -3.41 -6.87
N ASP A 38 3.41 -3.47 -5.78
CA ASP A 38 2.27 -4.39 -5.64
C ASP A 38 1.21 -4.11 -6.70
N SER A 39 0.91 -2.84 -6.97
CA SER A 39 -0.04 -2.44 -7.99
C SER A 39 0.40 -2.84 -9.41
N ALA A 40 1.69 -2.69 -9.74
CA ALA A 40 2.25 -3.06 -11.03
C ALA A 40 2.36 -4.59 -11.19
N PHE A 41 2.80 -5.27 -10.12
CA PHE A 41 3.04 -6.71 -10.13
C PHE A 41 1.77 -7.51 -10.43
N ILE A 42 0.64 -7.10 -9.87
CA ILE A 42 -0.60 -7.85 -10.07
C ILE A 42 -1.12 -7.78 -11.51
N GLY A 43 -0.95 -6.63 -12.16
CA GLY A 43 -1.32 -6.48 -13.57
C GLY A 43 -0.59 -7.49 -14.45
N GLN A 44 0.69 -7.72 -14.18
CA GLN A 44 1.51 -8.68 -14.88
C GLN A 44 1.22 -10.13 -14.47
N THR A 45 0.99 -10.39 -13.18
CA THR A 45 0.74 -11.75 -12.67
C THR A 45 -0.49 -12.39 -13.30
N VAL A 46 -1.55 -11.63 -13.49
CA VAL A 46 -2.79 -12.14 -14.12
C VAL A 46 -2.61 -12.45 -15.60
N GLU A 47 -1.57 -11.91 -16.23
CA GLU A 47 -1.23 -12.19 -17.64
C GLU A 47 -0.23 -13.33 -17.80
N LEU A 48 0.39 -13.83 -16.71
CA LEU A 48 1.29 -14.99 -16.79
C LEU A 48 0.57 -16.23 -17.30
N ASN A 49 1.24 -16.94 -18.19
CA ASN A 49 0.72 -18.21 -18.72
C ASN A 49 0.42 -19.21 -17.59
N SER A 50 1.29 -19.32 -16.60
CA SER A 50 1.09 -20.20 -15.44
C SER A 50 -0.20 -19.89 -14.66
N PHE A 51 -0.53 -18.60 -14.49
CA PHE A 51 -1.79 -18.19 -13.85
C PHE A 51 -3.00 -18.52 -14.74
N ARG A 52 -2.88 -18.31 -16.03
CA ARG A 52 -3.93 -18.61 -16.99
C ARG A 52 -4.21 -20.10 -17.11
N ASP A 53 -3.16 -20.93 -17.05
CA ASP A 53 -3.28 -22.39 -17.10
C ASP A 53 -3.88 -22.94 -15.81
N GLU A 54 -3.43 -22.44 -14.63
CA GLU A 54 -3.93 -22.87 -13.31
C GLU A 54 -5.43 -22.59 -13.13
N PHE A 55 -5.91 -21.43 -13.58
CA PHE A 55 -7.32 -21.05 -13.47
C PHE A 55 -8.15 -21.30 -14.72
N HIS A 56 -7.63 -22.07 -15.70
CA HIS A 56 -8.29 -22.40 -16.95
C HIS A 56 -8.84 -21.16 -17.72
N PHE A 57 -8.07 -20.08 -17.71
CA PHE A 57 -8.45 -18.83 -18.37
C PHE A 57 -8.60 -18.99 -19.88
N GLY A 58 -7.92 -19.98 -20.49
CA GLY A 58 -8.00 -20.28 -21.93
C GLY A 58 -9.40 -20.66 -22.39
N ASP A 59 -10.20 -21.27 -21.52
CA ASP A 59 -11.55 -21.72 -21.83
C ASP A 59 -12.63 -20.63 -21.64
N TRP A 60 -12.21 -19.45 -21.13
CA TRP A 60 -13.15 -18.36 -20.82
C TRP A 60 -13.22 -17.35 -21.95
N SER A 61 -14.42 -16.80 -22.18
CA SER A 61 -14.57 -15.69 -23.12
C SER A 61 -13.75 -14.47 -22.65
N GLU A 62 -13.25 -13.67 -23.60
CA GLU A 62 -12.45 -12.47 -23.31
C GLU A 62 -13.17 -11.50 -22.34
N ALA A 63 -14.48 -11.37 -22.48
CA ALA A 63 -15.30 -10.56 -21.57
C ALA A 63 -15.21 -11.05 -20.12
N LYS A 64 -15.21 -12.36 -19.89
CA LYS A 64 -15.11 -12.95 -18.55
C LYS A 64 -13.71 -12.76 -17.97
N GLN A 65 -12.66 -12.93 -18.79
CA GLN A 65 -11.27 -12.69 -18.37
C GLN A 65 -11.07 -11.23 -17.92
N ASN A 66 -11.55 -10.28 -18.72
CA ASN A 66 -11.46 -8.86 -18.44
C ASN A 66 -12.24 -8.48 -17.17
N LEU A 67 -13.41 -9.10 -16.95
CA LEU A 67 -14.21 -8.88 -15.75
C LEU A 67 -13.51 -9.38 -14.49
N VAL A 68 -12.84 -10.52 -14.52
CA VAL A 68 -12.05 -11.04 -13.40
C VAL A 68 -10.85 -10.14 -13.11
N LYS A 69 -10.11 -9.71 -14.13
CA LYS A 69 -9.01 -8.75 -14.01
C LYS A 69 -9.50 -7.45 -13.35
N ALA A 70 -10.60 -6.90 -13.86
CA ALA A 70 -11.20 -5.69 -13.29
C ALA A 70 -11.62 -5.86 -11.83
N LYS A 71 -12.22 -6.99 -11.46
CA LYS A 71 -12.60 -7.30 -10.07
C LYS A 71 -11.39 -7.36 -9.14
N ILE A 72 -10.29 -7.99 -9.55
CA ILE A 72 -9.07 -8.08 -8.76
C ILE A 72 -8.52 -6.69 -8.43
N VAL A 73 -8.48 -5.80 -9.41
CA VAL A 73 -8.00 -4.41 -9.24
C VAL A 73 -8.99 -3.58 -8.42
N SER A 74 -10.28 -3.65 -8.75
CA SER A 74 -11.32 -2.85 -8.07
C SER A 74 -11.48 -3.20 -6.60
N LEU A 75 -11.38 -4.48 -6.22
CA LEU A 75 -11.46 -4.92 -4.83
C LEU A 75 -10.28 -4.40 -4.00
N TYR A 76 -9.08 -4.35 -4.58
CA TYR A 76 -7.93 -3.76 -3.93
C TYR A 76 -8.13 -2.25 -3.70
N GLN A 77 -8.61 -1.53 -4.71
CA GLN A 77 -8.88 -0.10 -4.59
C GLN A 77 -10.01 0.20 -3.58
N ALA A 78 -11.07 -0.60 -3.58
CA ALA A 78 -12.14 -0.49 -2.58
C ALA A 78 -11.59 -0.74 -1.16
N GLY A 79 -10.76 -1.78 -0.98
CA GLY A 79 -10.05 -2.04 0.27
C GLY A 79 -9.21 -0.85 0.70
N ALA A 80 -8.43 -0.26 -0.22
CA ALA A 80 -7.59 0.90 0.08
C ALA A 80 -8.40 2.14 0.49
N PHE A 81 -9.56 2.36 -0.14
CA PHE A 81 -10.46 3.44 0.23
C PHE A 81 -10.97 3.28 1.68
N PHE A 82 -11.49 2.11 2.04
CA PHE A 82 -11.92 1.86 3.41
C PHE A 82 -10.76 1.86 4.40
N GLY A 83 -9.60 1.34 4.01
CA GLY A 83 -8.37 1.41 4.80
C GLY A 83 -7.98 2.85 5.14
N ALA A 84 -8.07 3.74 4.16
CA ALA A 84 -7.81 5.17 4.34
C ALA A 84 -8.75 5.82 5.37
N LEU A 85 -10.03 5.44 5.37
CA LEU A 85 -11.02 5.90 6.37
C LEU A 85 -10.70 5.38 7.78
N PHE A 86 -10.30 4.11 7.89
CA PHE A 86 -9.93 3.51 9.18
C PHE A 86 -8.56 3.97 9.71
N ALA A 87 -7.72 4.57 8.88
CA ALA A 87 -6.43 5.11 9.31
C ALA A 87 -6.56 6.15 10.41
N TYR A 88 -7.57 7.04 10.32
CA TYR A 88 -7.78 8.10 11.29
C TYR A 88 -8.06 7.56 12.72
N PRO A 89 -9.09 6.74 12.96
CA PRO A 89 -9.34 6.19 14.30
C PRO A 89 -8.19 5.32 14.81
N ILE A 90 -7.55 4.52 13.95
CA ILE A 90 -6.41 3.69 14.36
C ILE A 90 -5.24 4.57 14.82
N GLY A 91 -4.89 5.60 14.07
CA GLY A 91 -3.81 6.52 14.41
C GLY A 91 -4.11 7.37 15.65
N PHE A 92 -5.39 7.68 15.89
CA PHE A 92 -5.81 8.48 17.04
C PHE A 92 -5.81 7.68 18.36
N PHE A 93 -6.42 6.49 18.39
CA PHE A 93 -6.59 5.70 19.61
C PHE A 93 -5.33 4.92 19.99
N TRP A 94 -4.61 4.37 19.02
CA TRP A 94 -3.47 3.46 19.28
C TRP A 94 -2.11 4.11 18.99
N GLY A 95 -2.13 5.31 18.44
CA GLY A 95 -0.92 6.04 18.08
C GLY A 95 -0.31 5.60 16.74
N ARG A 96 0.51 6.49 16.15
CA ARG A 96 1.07 6.32 14.80
C ARG A 96 1.93 5.07 14.65
N LYS A 97 2.77 4.79 15.66
CA LYS A 97 3.68 3.62 15.62
C LYS A 97 2.92 2.29 15.61
N TRP A 98 1.93 2.14 16.50
CA TRP A 98 1.12 0.92 16.56
C TRP A 98 0.21 0.78 15.36
N GLY A 99 -0.32 1.91 14.88
CA GLY A 99 -1.09 1.95 13.64
C GLY A 99 -0.30 1.38 12.46
N LEU A 100 0.94 1.81 12.26
CA LEU A 100 1.81 1.29 11.18
C LEU A 100 2.09 -0.21 11.32
N TRP A 101 2.29 -0.72 12.54
CA TRP A 101 2.47 -2.15 12.76
C TRP A 101 1.22 -2.96 12.38
N ILE A 102 0.05 -2.50 12.79
CA ILE A 102 -1.22 -3.16 12.48
C ILE A 102 -1.45 -3.20 10.97
N THR A 103 -1.25 -2.07 10.28
CA THR A 103 -1.42 -2.01 8.83
C THR A 103 -0.45 -2.93 8.08
N ALA A 104 0.79 -3.03 8.54
CA ALA A 104 1.78 -3.95 7.99
C ALA A 104 1.36 -5.41 8.17
N ILE A 105 0.85 -5.78 9.35
CA ILE A 105 0.34 -7.13 9.63
C ILE A 105 -0.85 -7.44 8.72
N VAL A 106 -1.83 -6.53 8.61
CA VAL A 106 -3.00 -6.71 7.76
C VAL A 106 -2.60 -6.88 6.29
N PHE A 107 -1.66 -6.07 5.79
CA PHE A 107 -1.13 -6.20 4.45
C PHE A 107 -0.43 -7.55 4.22
N THR A 108 0.42 -7.97 5.17
CA THR A 108 1.13 -9.26 5.08
C THR A 108 0.16 -10.44 5.08
N LEU A 109 -0.88 -10.39 5.92
CA LEU A 109 -1.93 -11.41 5.94
C LEU A 109 -2.72 -11.45 4.63
N GLY A 110 -3.07 -10.29 4.08
CA GLY A 110 -3.74 -10.19 2.77
C GLY A 110 -2.90 -10.78 1.64
N SER A 111 -1.62 -10.44 1.59
CA SER A 111 -0.66 -10.96 0.61
C SER A 111 -0.43 -12.47 0.80
N GLY A 112 -0.34 -12.94 2.05
CA GLY A 112 -0.22 -14.36 2.37
C GLY A 112 -1.44 -15.18 1.94
N LEU A 113 -2.65 -14.63 2.09
CA LEU A 113 -3.87 -15.28 1.58
C LEU A 113 -3.87 -15.43 0.07
N MET A 114 -3.34 -14.46 -0.66
CA MET A 114 -3.23 -14.54 -2.12
C MET A 114 -2.29 -15.67 -2.57
N LEU A 115 -1.21 -15.92 -1.84
CA LEU A 115 -0.31 -17.06 -2.12
C LEU A 115 -1.01 -18.41 -1.91
N GLY A 116 -2.03 -18.47 -1.05
CA GLY A 116 -2.84 -19.66 -0.83
C GLY A 116 -3.98 -19.85 -1.84
N ALA A 117 -4.14 -18.95 -2.80
CA ALA A 117 -5.13 -19.09 -3.86
C ALA A 117 -4.66 -20.17 -4.86
N ASN A 118 -5.47 -21.21 -5.01
CA ASN A 118 -5.22 -22.32 -5.91
C ASN A 118 -6.51 -22.66 -6.68
N SER A 119 -6.40 -23.38 -7.78
CA SER A 119 -7.54 -23.82 -8.59
C SER A 119 -8.64 -24.49 -7.77
N ASP A 120 -8.25 -25.33 -6.79
CA ASP A 120 -9.19 -26.05 -5.92
C ASP A 120 -9.99 -25.15 -4.98
N ARG A 121 -9.42 -24.01 -4.57
CA ARG A 121 -10.03 -23.07 -3.62
C ARG A 121 -10.72 -21.88 -4.31
N GLY A 122 -10.54 -21.75 -5.61
CA GLY A 122 -11.16 -20.74 -6.45
C GLY A 122 -10.62 -19.32 -6.24
N LEU A 123 -11.11 -18.39 -7.06
CA LEU A 123 -10.74 -16.97 -7.05
C LEU A 123 -11.21 -16.21 -5.79
N GLY A 124 -12.09 -16.81 -4.96
CA GLY A 124 -12.64 -16.16 -3.78
C GLY A 124 -11.57 -15.75 -2.76
N ILE A 125 -10.60 -16.65 -2.50
CA ILE A 125 -9.48 -16.37 -1.57
C ILE A 125 -8.61 -15.24 -2.10
N MET A 126 -8.37 -15.21 -3.41
CA MET A 126 -7.64 -14.13 -4.06
C MET A 126 -8.34 -12.79 -3.90
N TYR A 127 -9.66 -12.75 -4.07
CA TYR A 127 -10.46 -11.53 -3.85
C TYR A 127 -10.42 -11.07 -2.40
N ALA A 128 -10.56 -11.98 -1.44
CA ALA A 128 -10.45 -11.67 -0.01
C ALA A 128 -9.06 -11.14 0.35
N GLY A 129 -8.00 -11.76 -0.16
CA GLY A 129 -6.62 -11.30 0.01
C GLY A 129 -6.43 -9.88 -0.55
N ARG A 130 -7.04 -9.57 -1.70
CA ARG A 130 -6.98 -8.24 -2.32
C ARG A 130 -7.66 -7.16 -1.47
N VAL A 131 -8.81 -7.43 -0.91
CA VAL A 131 -9.50 -6.49 -0.01
C VAL A 131 -8.66 -6.23 1.24
N LEU A 132 -8.11 -7.28 1.86
CA LEU A 132 -7.27 -7.15 3.06
C LEU A 132 -5.95 -6.41 2.75
N ALA A 133 -5.27 -6.75 1.65
CA ALA A 133 -4.07 -6.04 1.23
C ALA A 133 -4.37 -4.56 0.95
N GLY A 134 -5.49 -4.26 0.29
CA GLY A 134 -5.96 -2.90 0.07
C GLY A 134 -6.19 -2.15 1.37
N LEU A 135 -6.89 -2.75 2.35
CA LEU A 135 -7.10 -2.16 3.68
C LEU A 135 -5.77 -1.81 4.35
N GLY A 136 -4.80 -2.72 4.31
CA GLY A 136 -3.46 -2.49 4.87
C GLY A 136 -2.74 -1.32 4.20
N VAL A 137 -2.73 -1.29 2.86
CA VAL A 137 -2.07 -0.23 2.09
C VAL A 137 -2.75 1.12 2.27
N GLY A 138 -4.07 1.18 2.18
CA GLY A 138 -4.81 2.43 2.31
C GLY A 138 -4.65 3.07 3.69
N SER A 139 -4.70 2.28 4.75
CA SER A 139 -4.45 2.79 6.11
C SER A 139 -2.97 3.12 6.33
N GLY A 140 -2.05 2.30 5.82
CA GLY A 140 -0.62 2.51 5.96
C GLY A 140 -0.12 3.78 5.27
N SER A 141 -0.57 4.05 4.05
CA SER A 141 -0.18 5.25 3.29
C SER A 141 -0.59 6.55 4.00
N ASN A 142 -1.82 6.61 4.53
CA ASN A 142 -2.27 7.79 5.28
C ASN A 142 -1.52 7.98 6.61
N LEU A 143 -1.35 6.92 7.40
CA LEU A 143 -0.60 6.98 8.65
C LEU A 143 0.86 7.38 8.42
N MET A 144 1.46 6.93 7.33
CA MET A 144 2.83 7.26 6.96
C MET A 144 2.98 8.74 6.62
N LEU A 145 2.05 9.30 5.84
CA LEU A 145 2.06 10.74 5.51
C LEU A 145 1.92 11.60 6.78
N ILE A 146 1.02 11.22 7.68
CA ILE A 146 0.86 11.91 8.97
C ILE A 146 2.15 11.80 9.80
N TYR A 147 2.75 10.62 9.86
CA TYR A 147 3.99 10.40 10.61
C TYR A 147 5.15 11.23 10.08
N ILE A 148 5.31 11.33 8.75
CA ILE A 148 6.35 12.16 8.13
C ILE A 148 6.08 13.64 8.41
N SER A 149 4.84 14.10 8.29
CA SER A 149 4.49 15.51 8.52
C SER A 149 4.72 15.94 9.98
N GLU A 150 4.58 15.02 10.93
CA GLU A 150 4.87 15.29 12.36
C GLU A 150 6.37 15.26 12.68
N LEU A 151 7.16 14.51 11.93
CA LEU A 151 8.62 14.45 12.11
C LEU A 151 9.37 15.52 11.34
N SER A 152 8.75 16.05 10.28
CA SER A 152 9.39 17.08 9.44
C SER A 152 9.43 18.41 10.17
N PRO A 153 10.59 19.10 10.21
CA PRO A 153 10.66 20.45 10.74
C PRO A 153 9.84 21.40 9.86
N PRO A 154 9.34 22.53 10.42
CA PRO A 154 8.42 23.46 9.73
C PRO A 154 8.96 24.04 8.42
N ALA A 155 10.24 23.87 8.13
CA ALA A 155 10.94 24.45 6.99
C ALA A 155 11.29 23.43 5.87
N VAL A 156 10.84 22.18 5.96
CA VAL A 156 11.14 21.14 4.96
C VAL A 156 9.88 20.49 4.41
#